data_98a31f60ca96634a86e45de605bb6b2f
#
_entry.id   98a31f60ca96634a86e45de605bb6b2f
#
_cell.length_a   1.000
_cell.length_b   1.000
_cell.length_c   1.000
_cell.angle_alpha   90.00
_cell.angle_beta   90.00
_cell.angle_gamma   90.00
#
_symmetry.space_group_name_H-M   'P 1'
#
loop_
_entity.id
_entity.type
_entity.pdbx_description
1 polymer ?
#
loop_
_entity_poly.entity_id
_entity_poly.type
_entity_poly.pdbx_seq_one_letter_code
_entity_poly.pdbx_strand_id
1 'polypeptide(L)'
;MKTFGKLVVACLLVVFIFACSSKKGTTSPSTSEIEPETWGYQRDAIRLVLDADPQLNSYDGLPHTLYLCLYQLKDPNAFNQLSGDKDGLYLLLSCSVFDPSVTGFQRLTVQPGQQLSQSFDRAEGTRYVGIAAGYFTLEKERITRFLKIPVVVKRRGWLFQKYGVPGELNLKITLGPQQIENVETIQ
;
A
#
# COMPACT_ATOMS: atom_id res chain seq x y z
N MET A 1 21.23 55.67 -70.64
CA MET A 1 20.50 56.49 -69.67
C MET A 1 19.70 55.60 -68.76
N LYS A 2 20.20 55.48 -67.62
CA LYS A 2 19.52 55.56 -66.32
C LYS A 2 18.29 54.66 -66.23
N THR A 3 18.18 53.69 -65.54
CA THR A 3 18.57 53.35 -64.31
C THR A 3 17.80 52.57 -63.37
N PHE A 4 17.99 52.57 -62.30
CA PHE A 4 17.21 52.13 -61.17
C PHE A 4 16.89 50.63 -61.01
N GLY A 5 17.91 49.88 -60.75
CA GLY A 5 17.72 48.70 -59.97
C GLY A 5 17.35 49.08 -58.56
N LYS A 6 16.09 49.07 -58.22
CA LYS A 6 15.65 49.13 -56.86
C LYS A 6 15.81 47.72 -56.27
N LEU A 7 16.83 47.62 -55.48
CA LEU A 7 17.10 46.52 -54.60
C LEU A 7 15.94 46.41 -53.64
N VAL A 8 15.03 45.52 -53.93
CA VAL A 8 14.04 45.07 -52.93
C VAL A 8 14.75 44.09 -52.01
N VAL A 9 15.27 44.64 -50.96
CA VAL A 9 15.68 43.83 -49.80
C VAL A 9 14.41 43.26 -49.21
N ALA A 10 14.01 42.08 -49.68
CA ALA A 10 13.01 41.27 -49.02
C ALA A 10 13.63 40.76 -47.73
N CYS A 11 13.32 41.44 -46.63
CA CYS A 11 13.54 40.93 -45.31
C CYS A 11 12.72 39.64 -45.15
N LEU A 12 13.36 38.52 -45.43
CA LEU A 12 12.85 37.22 -45.03
C LEU A 12 12.94 37.13 -43.51
N LEU A 13 11.90 37.60 -42.87
CA LEU A 13 11.62 37.32 -41.45
C LEU A 13 11.33 35.82 -41.33
N VAL A 14 12.40 35.06 -41.12
CA VAL A 14 12.29 33.68 -40.75
C VAL A 14 11.77 33.64 -39.30
N VAL A 15 10.45 33.58 -39.21
CA VAL A 15 9.78 33.27 -37.93
C VAL A 15 10.12 31.81 -37.59
N PHE A 16 11.15 31.62 -36.79
CA PHE A 16 11.37 30.34 -36.12
C PHE A 16 10.22 30.12 -35.15
N ILE A 17 9.19 29.45 -35.63
CA ILE A 17 8.19 28.87 -34.77
C ILE A 17 8.88 27.67 -34.10
N PHE A 18 9.39 27.88 -32.88
CA PHE A 18 9.73 26.80 -32.00
C PHE A 18 8.42 26.05 -31.66
N ALA A 19 8.05 25.13 -32.51
CA ALA A 19 7.08 24.10 -32.15
C ALA A 19 7.69 23.24 -31.08
N CYS A 20 7.43 23.56 -29.80
CA CYS A 20 7.58 22.62 -28.70
C CYS A 20 6.63 21.46 -28.98
N SER A 21 7.09 20.52 -29.77
CA SER A 21 6.47 19.20 -29.87
C SER A 21 6.67 18.47 -28.54
N SER A 22 5.73 18.65 -27.62
CA SER A 22 5.60 17.77 -26.47
C SER A 22 5.31 16.38 -27.03
N LYS A 23 6.36 15.59 -27.25
CA LYS A 23 6.22 14.15 -27.38
C LYS A 23 5.53 13.66 -26.11
N LYS A 24 4.22 13.48 -26.16
CA LYS A 24 3.55 12.54 -25.25
C LYS A 24 4.24 11.20 -25.49
N GLY A 25 5.24 10.93 -24.70
CA GLY A 25 5.80 9.60 -24.60
C GLY A 25 4.66 8.67 -24.20
N THR A 26 4.20 7.87 -25.14
CA THR A 26 3.32 6.74 -24.85
C THR A 26 4.20 5.72 -24.14
N THR A 27 4.45 5.98 -22.86
CA THR A 27 5.07 4.99 -21.99
C THR A 27 4.00 3.89 -21.86
N SER A 28 4.25 2.74 -22.42
CA SER A 28 3.43 1.57 -22.13
C SER A 28 3.41 1.40 -20.60
N PRO A 29 2.24 1.38 -19.94
CA PRO A 29 2.20 1.29 -18.49
C PRO A 29 2.95 0.04 -18.07
N SER A 30 3.88 0.18 -17.12
CA SER A 30 4.52 -0.95 -16.48
C SER A 30 3.44 -1.81 -15.82
N THR A 31 3.69 -3.10 -15.65
CA THR A 31 2.73 -4.03 -15.03
C THR A 31 2.23 -3.56 -13.66
N SER A 32 3.03 -2.73 -12.96
CA SER A 32 2.71 -2.12 -11.67
C SER A 32 1.75 -0.93 -11.74
N GLU A 33 1.47 -0.39 -12.94
CA GLU A 33 0.57 0.76 -13.14
C GLU A 33 -0.84 0.35 -13.57
N ILE A 34 -1.09 -0.96 -13.78
CA ILE A 34 -2.41 -1.46 -14.14
C ILE A 34 -3.22 -1.66 -12.88
N GLU A 35 -4.03 -0.66 -12.52
CA GLU A 35 -4.95 -0.74 -11.38
C GLU A 35 -6.22 -1.51 -11.77
N PRO A 36 -6.85 -2.24 -10.83
CA PRO A 36 -8.15 -2.85 -11.03
C PRO A 36 -9.24 -1.82 -11.31
N GLU A 37 -10.16 -2.13 -12.21
CA GLU A 37 -11.36 -1.32 -12.44
C GLU A 37 -12.23 -1.23 -11.18
N THR A 38 -12.28 -2.32 -10.42
CA THR A 38 -13.04 -2.40 -9.17
C THR A 38 -12.26 -3.13 -8.08
N TRP A 39 -12.43 -2.68 -6.84
CA TRP A 39 -11.93 -3.31 -5.63
C TRP A 39 -13.11 -3.93 -4.86
N GLY A 40 -13.73 -4.93 -5.47
CA GLY A 40 -14.90 -5.60 -4.90
C GLY A 40 -14.57 -6.45 -3.67
N TYR A 41 -15.61 -6.85 -2.94
CA TYR A 41 -15.52 -7.85 -1.88
C TYR A 41 -14.93 -9.18 -2.40
N GLN A 42 -14.10 -9.83 -1.58
CA GLN A 42 -13.59 -11.17 -1.88
C GLN A 42 -13.42 -11.97 -0.59
N ARG A 43 -14.01 -13.17 -0.57
CA ARG A 43 -13.92 -14.08 0.56
C ARG A 43 -12.50 -14.60 0.74
N ASP A 44 -12.05 -14.74 2.02
CA ASP A 44 -10.77 -15.33 2.43
C ASP A 44 -9.53 -14.77 1.70
N ALA A 45 -9.59 -13.49 1.25
CA ALA A 45 -8.57 -12.89 0.42
C ALA A 45 -7.41 -12.25 1.19
N ILE A 46 -7.47 -12.22 2.50
CA ILE A 46 -6.38 -11.77 3.39
C ILE A 46 -6.10 -12.89 4.38
N ARG A 47 -4.91 -13.47 4.29
CA ARG A 47 -4.48 -14.53 5.21
C ARG A 47 -3.28 -14.08 6.02
N LEU A 48 -3.36 -14.28 7.34
CA LEU A 48 -2.25 -14.08 8.27
C LEU A 48 -1.80 -15.41 8.84
N VAL A 49 -0.49 -15.64 8.83
CA VAL A 49 0.18 -16.68 9.61
C VAL A 49 1.08 -15.94 10.60
N LEU A 50 0.73 -15.97 11.87
CA LEU A 50 1.48 -15.34 12.95
C LEU A 50 2.34 -16.38 13.64
N ASP A 51 3.61 -16.05 13.86
CA ASP A 51 4.59 -16.87 14.57
C ASP A 51 5.17 -16.02 15.70
N ALA A 52 4.77 -16.31 16.94
CA ALA A 52 5.13 -15.52 18.10
C ALA A 52 6.29 -16.13 18.86
N ASP A 53 7.29 -15.31 19.18
CA ASP A 53 8.40 -15.67 20.02
C ASP A 53 7.93 -16.11 21.43
N PRO A 54 8.55 -17.11 22.07
CA PRO A 54 8.26 -17.45 23.47
C PRO A 54 8.44 -16.26 24.44
N GLN A 55 9.26 -15.28 24.09
CA GLN A 55 9.46 -14.03 24.85
C GLN A 55 8.64 -12.86 24.25
N LEU A 56 7.53 -13.16 23.56
CA LEU A 56 6.67 -12.15 22.95
C LEU A 56 6.35 -11.00 23.90
N ASN A 57 6.45 -9.75 23.37
CA ASN A 57 6.09 -8.52 24.09
C ASN A 57 6.72 -8.47 25.51
N SER A 58 8.00 -8.77 25.58
CA SER A 58 8.74 -8.88 26.84
C SER A 58 8.88 -7.53 27.52
N TYR A 59 8.48 -7.48 28.80
CA TYR A 59 8.68 -6.36 29.70
C TYR A 59 9.20 -6.88 31.04
N ASP A 60 10.26 -6.28 31.55
CA ASP A 60 10.95 -6.70 32.78
C ASP A 60 11.33 -8.19 32.78
N GLY A 61 11.76 -8.70 31.62
CA GLY A 61 12.16 -10.07 31.42
C GLY A 61 11.02 -11.09 31.36
N LEU A 62 9.77 -10.66 31.44
CA LEU A 62 8.59 -11.53 31.37
C LEU A 62 7.85 -11.36 30.03
N PRO A 63 7.44 -12.45 29.38
CA PRO A 63 6.64 -12.40 28.16
C PRO A 63 5.19 -12.04 28.47
N HIS A 64 4.55 -11.33 27.57
CA HIS A 64 3.15 -10.89 27.69
C HIS A 64 2.37 -11.14 26.42
N THR A 65 1.06 -11.26 26.57
CA THR A 65 0.09 -11.27 25.48
C THR A 65 0.21 -10.00 24.64
N LEU A 66 0.13 -10.14 23.31
CA LEU A 66 0.16 -9.05 22.36
C LEU A 66 -1.21 -8.88 21.71
N TYR A 67 -1.72 -7.62 21.68
CA TYR A 67 -2.86 -7.27 20.84
C TYR A 67 -2.35 -6.77 19.48
N LEU A 68 -2.96 -7.26 18.42
CA LEU A 68 -2.65 -6.86 17.04
C LEU A 68 -3.93 -6.40 16.36
N CYS A 69 -3.91 -5.19 15.81
CA CYS A 69 -4.98 -4.63 15.01
C CYS A 69 -4.64 -4.74 13.53
N LEU A 70 -5.48 -5.41 12.77
CA LEU A 70 -5.43 -5.43 11.32
C LEU A 70 -6.50 -4.48 10.80
N TYR A 71 -6.11 -3.55 9.94
CA TYR A 71 -6.99 -2.61 9.26
C TYR A 71 -7.03 -2.88 7.77
N GLN A 72 -8.22 -2.80 7.20
CA GLN A 72 -8.46 -2.77 5.76
C GLN A 72 -8.74 -1.32 5.35
N LEU A 73 -8.05 -0.82 4.33
CA LEU A 73 -8.03 0.61 4.02
C LEU A 73 -8.21 0.87 2.51
N LYS A 74 -8.97 1.90 2.17
CA LYS A 74 -9.10 2.42 0.80
C LYS A 74 -7.86 3.19 0.36
N ASP A 75 -7.30 3.97 1.27
CA ASP A 75 -6.08 4.76 1.05
C ASP A 75 -5.18 4.76 2.29
N PRO A 76 -3.88 5.13 2.14
CA PRO A 76 -2.90 5.03 3.21
C PRO A 76 -2.84 6.24 4.15
N ASN A 77 -3.46 7.37 3.79
CA ASN A 77 -3.10 8.67 4.35
C ASN A 77 -3.34 8.76 5.86
N ALA A 78 -4.58 8.45 6.29
CA ALA A 78 -4.94 8.54 7.70
C ALA A 78 -4.13 7.55 8.57
N PHE A 79 -3.93 6.31 8.11
CA PHE A 79 -3.11 5.34 8.83
C PHE A 79 -1.65 5.80 8.96
N ASN A 80 -1.05 6.30 7.88
CA ASN A 80 0.32 6.80 7.88
C ASN A 80 0.48 8.04 8.77
N GLN A 81 -0.50 8.94 8.78
CA GLN A 81 -0.52 10.10 9.64
C GLN A 81 -0.55 9.67 11.12
N LEU A 82 -1.50 8.83 11.50
CA LEU A 82 -1.65 8.33 12.87
C LEU A 82 -0.43 7.53 13.34
N SER A 83 0.20 6.77 12.46
CA SER A 83 1.41 6.04 12.82
C SER A 83 2.62 6.94 13.07
N GLY A 84 2.55 8.24 12.74
CA GLY A 84 3.66 9.19 12.87
C GLY A 84 3.89 9.74 14.27
N ASP A 85 2.93 9.62 15.17
CA ASP A 85 3.04 10.13 16.54
C ASP A 85 2.44 9.14 17.56
N LYS A 86 2.73 9.39 18.83
CA LYS A 86 2.36 8.48 19.91
C LYS A 86 0.85 8.40 20.15
N ASP A 87 0.16 9.51 20.07
CA ASP A 87 -1.30 9.56 20.29
C ASP A 87 -2.03 8.86 19.16
N GLY A 88 -1.55 9.03 17.93
CA GLY A 88 -2.03 8.31 16.76
C GLY A 88 -1.80 6.79 16.88
N LEU A 89 -0.65 6.36 17.41
CA LEU A 89 -0.39 4.94 17.67
C LEU A 89 -1.39 4.36 18.68
N TYR A 90 -1.71 5.08 19.76
CA TYR A 90 -2.77 4.65 20.71
C TYR A 90 -4.13 4.54 20.03
N LEU A 91 -4.46 5.47 19.12
CA LEU A 91 -5.70 5.40 18.36
C LEU A 91 -5.74 4.17 17.45
N LEU A 92 -4.65 3.86 16.76
CA LEU A 92 -4.54 2.63 15.95
C LEU A 92 -4.66 1.36 16.81
N LEU A 93 -4.16 1.38 18.04
CA LEU A 93 -4.28 0.23 18.95
C LEU A 93 -5.66 0.08 19.58
N SER A 94 -6.54 1.07 19.44
CA SER A 94 -7.94 0.95 19.84
C SER A 94 -8.74 -0.05 18.99
N CYS A 95 -8.22 -0.43 17.82
CA CYS A 95 -8.88 -1.32 16.83
C CYS A 95 -10.31 -0.86 16.53
N SER A 96 -10.45 0.36 16.08
CA SER A 96 -11.73 0.98 15.76
C SER A 96 -11.65 1.77 14.45
N VAL A 97 -12.80 2.20 13.94
CA VAL A 97 -12.84 3.09 12.77
C VAL A 97 -12.34 4.46 13.20
N PHE A 98 -11.24 4.89 12.64
CA PHE A 98 -10.62 6.20 12.92
C PHE A 98 -10.79 7.20 11.76
N ASP A 99 -11.16 6.70 10.56
CA ASP A 99 -11.29 7.50 9.34
C ASP A 99 -12.23 6.81 8.34
N PRO A 100 -12.93 7.55 7.44
CA PRO A 100 -13.77 6.96 6.40
C PRO A 100 -13.05 6.05 5.38
N SER A 101 -11.71 6.08 5.33
CA SER A 101 -10.92 5.15 4.52
C SER A 101 -10.87 3.74 5.09
N VAL A 102 -11.20 3.55 6.37
CA VAL A 102 -11.25 2.22 7.00
C VAL A 102 -12.46 1.46 6.49
N THR A 103 -12.25 0.38 5.74
CA THR A 103 -13.28 -0.51 5.20
C THR A 103 -13.59 -1.68 6.13
N GLY A 104 -12.65 -2.00 7.02
CA GLY A 104 -12.79 -3.07 8.00
C GLY A 104 -11.61 -3.09 8.96
N PHE A 105 -11.81 -3.71 10.10
CA PHE A 105 -10.74 -3.95 11.06
C PHE A 105 -10.97 -5.24 11.83
N GLN A 106 -9.89 -5.83 12.37
CA GLN A 106 -9.92 -7.01 13.22
C GLN A 106 -8.93 -6.85 14.36
N ARG A 107 -9.34 -7.28 15.56
CA ARG A 107 -8.45 -7.39 16.72
C ARG A 107 -8.08 -8.85 16.94
N LEU A 108 -6.80 -9.11 16.98
CA LEU A 108 -6.23 -10.42 17.31
C LEU A 108 -5.52 -10.37 18.64
N THR A 109 -5.58 -11.47 19.38
CA THR A 109 -4.84 -11.66 20.61
C THR A 109 -3.85 -12.80 20.39
N VAL A 110 -2.57 -12.55 20.62
CA VAL A 110 -1.48 -13.51 20.40
C VAL A 110 -0.77 -13.78 21.70
N GLN A 111 -0.62 -15.07 22.04
CA GLN A 111 0.09 -15.52 23.24
C GLN A 111 1.58 -15.76 22.93
N PRO A 112 2.47 -15.64 23.91
CA PRO A 112 3.86 -16.04 23.76
C PRO A 112 4.00 -17.49 23.25
N GLY A 113 4.84 -17.69 22.23
CA GLY A 113 5.07 -18.98 21.59
C GLY A 113 3.92 -19.51 20.74
N GLN A 114 2.87 -18.73 20.54
CA GLN A 114 1.71 -19.14 19.75
C GLN A 114 1.98 -19.07 18.24
N GLN A 115 1.54 -20.09 17.52
CA GLN A 115 1.36 -20.05 16.08
C GLN A 115 -0.13 -19.93 15.76
N LEU A 116 -0.52 -18.93 14.97
CA LEU A 116 -1.91 -18.67 14.62
C LEU A 116 -2.03 -18.46 13.11
N SER A 117 -2.97 -19.15 12.48
CA SER A 117 -3.33 -18.92 11.07
C SER A 117 -4.79 -18.49 10.99
N GLN A 118 -5.05 -17.35 10.34
CA GLN A 118 -6.38 -16.80 10.22
C GLN A 118 -6.59 -16.16 8.85
N SER A 119 -7.79 -16.36 8.27
CA SER A 119 -8.21 -15.75 7.03
C SER A 119 -9.31 -14.73 7.29
N PHE A 120 -9.31 -13.67 6.47
CA PHE A 120 -10.31 -12.60 6.50
C PHE A 120 -10.79 -12.30 5.10
N ASP A 121 -12.06 -11.98 5.02
CA ASP A 121 -12.64 -11.45 3.79
C ASP A 121 -12.06 -10.05 3.53
N ARG A 122 -11.77 -9.77 2.27
CA ARG A 122 -11.45 -8.41 1.85
C ARG A 122 -12.74 -7.63 1.64
N ALA A 123 -12.94 -6.60 2.43
CA ALA A 123 -14.07 -5.68 2.28
C ALA A 123 -13.99 -4.91 0.96
N GLU A 124 -15.13 -4.50 0.42
CA GLU A 124 -15.19 -3.70 -0.79
C GLU A 124 -14.42 -2.37 -0.62
N GLY A 125 -13.67 -2.01 -1.65
CA GLY A 125 -12.82 -0.81 -1.66
C GLY A 125 -11.45 -0.98 -1.00
N THR A 126 -11.16 -2.10 -0.34
CA THR A 126 -9.86 -2.35 0.30
C THR A 126 -8.74 -2.45 -0.71
N ARG A 127 -7.75 -1.58 -0.58
CA ARG A 127 -6.52 -1.54 -1.40
C ARG A 127 -5.27 -1.80 -0.57
N TYR A 128 -5.35 -1.59 0.74
CA TYR A 128 -4.22 -1.68 1.66
C TYR A 128 -4.62 -2.39 2.94
N VAL A 129 -3.60 -2.96 3.59
CA VAL A 129 -3.69 -3.52 4.93
C VAL A 129 -2.71 -2.79 5.82
N GLY A 130 -3.21 -2.23 6.93
CA GLY A 130 -2.41 -1.67 8.00
C GLY A 130 -2.41 -2.61 9.19
N ILE A 131 -1.27 -2.74 9.86
CA ILE A 131 -1.11 -3.56 11.07
C ILE A 131 -0.53 -2.67 12.15
N ALA A 132 -1.11 -2.73 13.35
CA ALA A 132 -0.58 -2.10 14.54
C ALA A 132 -0.53 -3.14 15.68
N ALA A 133 0.63 -3.29 16.31
CA ALA A 133 0.86 -4.28 17.38
C ALA A 133 1.15 -3.57 18.71
N GLY A 134 0.46 -3.97 19.76
CA GLY A 134 0.47 -3.31 21.08
C GLY A 134 1.65 -3.72 21.96
N TYR A 135 2.87 -3.51 21.49
CA TYR A 135 4.08 -3.69 22.29
C TYR A 135 4.21 -2.62 23.38
N PHE A 136 4.95 -2.94 24.44
CA PHE A 136 5.22 -1.97 25.51
C PHE A 136 5.90 -0.70 25.00
N THR A 137 6.84 -0.84 24.07
CA THR A 137 7.51 0.30 23.42
C THR A 137 6.78 0.65 22.14
N LEU A 138 6.11 1.82 22.14
CA LEU A 138 5.36 2.31 20.99
C LEU A 138 6.27 3.14 20.08
N GLU A 139 6.88 2.50 19.11
CA GLU A 139 7.68 3.11 18.05
C GLU A 139 7.16 2.62 16.70
N LYS A 140 6.85 3.55 15.78
CA LYS A 140 6.23 3.26 14.47
C LYS A 140 6.88 2.09 13.75
N GLU A 141 8.20 2.14 13.58
CA GLU A 141 8.99 1.19 12.81
C GLU A 141 8.97 -0.21 13.42
N ARG A 142 8.74 -0.29 14.72
CA ARG A 142 8.69 -1.53 15.48
C ARG A 142 7.32 -2.18 15.48
N ILE A 143 6.27 -1.36 15.56
CA ILE A 143 4.93 -1.86 15.87
C ILE A 143 3.93 -1.75 14.73
N THR A 144 4.25 -1.02 13.66
CA THR A 144 3.34 -0.89 12.52
C THR A 144 3.90 -1.51 11.25
N ARG A 145 3.01 -2.04 10.42
CA ARG A 145 3.30 -2.45 9.03
C ARG A 145 2.19 -1.99 8.13
N PHE A 146 2.56 -1.65 6.91
CA PHE A 146 1.62 -1.20 5.90
C PHE A 146 1.92 -1.88 4.57
N LEU A 147 0.91 -2.49 3.97
CA LEU A 147 1.05 -3.31 2.77
C LEU A 147 -0.03 -2.95 1.74
N LYS A 148 0.35 -2.93 0.47
CA LYS A 148 -0.61 -2.82 -0.63
C LYS A 148 -1.12 -4.22 -0.99
N ILE A 149 -2.43 -4.35 -1.24
CA ILE A 149 -3.00 -5.56 -1.83
C ILE A 149 -2.39 -5.74 -3.23
N PRO A 150 -1.87 -6.92 -3.57
CA PRO A 150 -1.27 -7.15 -4.87
C PRO A 150 -2.31 -7.05 -5.98
N VAL A 151 -1.86 -6.62 -7.16
CA VAL A 151 -2.68 -6.61 -8.37
C VAL A 151 -2.20 -7.70 -9.30
N VAL A 152 -3.11 -8.58 -9.69
CA VAL A 152 -2.86 -9.65 -10.66
C VAL A 152 -3.28 -9.15 -12.04
N VAL A 153 -2.34 -9.15 -12.98
CA VAL A 153 -2.62 -8.76 -14.36
C VAL A 153 -3.16 -9.95 -15.14
N LYS A 154 -4.39 -9.82 -15.62
CA LYS A 154 -5.06 -10.79 -16.50
C LYS A 154 -5.13 -10.27 -17.93
N ARG A 155 -5.41 -11.17 -18.87
CA ARG A 155 -5.62 -10.84 -20.30
C ARG A 155 -7.01 -11.25 -20.71
N ARG A 156 -7.67 -10.40 -21.52
CA ARG A 156 -9.02 -10.65 -22.03
C ARG A 156 -9.08 -10.43 -23.55
N GLY A 157 -9.89 -11.24 -24.21
CA GLY A 157 -10.17 -11.14 -25.63
C GLY A 157 -9.01 -11.58 -26.54
N TRP A 158 -9.28 -11.58 -27.86
CA TRP A 158 -8.33 -12.00 -28.88
C TRP A 158 -7.16 -11.01 -29.06
N LEU A 159 -7.34 -9.75 -28.68
CA LEU A 159 -6.28 -8.71 -28.67
C LEU A 159 -5.41 -8.74 -27.42
N PHE A 160 -5.60 -9.72 -26.52
CA PHE A 160 -4.82 -9.87 -25.27
C PHE A 160 -4.78 -8.61 -24.41
N GLN A 161 -5.88 -7.84 -24.39
CA GLN A 161 -5.97 -6.64 -23.58
C GLN A 161 -5.71 -6.96 -22.10
N LYS A 162 -4.73 -6.29 -21.51
CA LYS A 162 -4.36 -6.46 -20.11
C LYS A 162 -5.31 -5.67 -19.21
N TYR A 163 -5.72 -6.26 -18.09
CA TYR A 163 -6.47 -5.60 -17.02
C TYR A 163 -6.02 -6.12 -15.66
N GLY A 164 -6.12 -5.24 -14.64
CA GLY A 164 -5.80 -5.59 -13.26
C GLY A 164 -7.00 -6.17 -12.53
N VAL A 165 -6.75 -7.14 -11.67
CA VAL A 165 -7.71 -7.61 -10.67
C VAL A 165 -7.03 -7.62 -9.30
N PRO A 166 -7.75 -7.32 -8.20
CA PRO A 166 -7.17 -7.46 -6.88
C PRO A 166 -6.77 -8.91 -6.62
N GLY A 167 -5.56 -9.12 -6.12
CA GLY A 167 -5.06 -10.43 -5.71
C GLY A 167 -5.39 -10.74 -4.25
N GLU A 168 -4.91 -11.88 -3.78
CA GLU A 168 -4.92 -12.27 -2.38
C GLU A 168 -3.66 -11.76 -1.68
N LEU A 169 -3.77 -11.43 -0.41
CA LEU A 169 -2.66 -11.02 0.43
C LEU A 169 -2.42 -12.08 1.51
N ASN A 170 -1.41 -12.91 1.29
CA ASN A 170 -1.01 -13.94 2.23
C ASN A 170 0.27 -13.49 2.95
N LEU A 171 0.23 -13.34 4.26
CA LEU A 171 1.31 -12.81 5.07
C LEU A 171 1.76 -13.82 6.13
N LYS A 172 3.06 -13.99 6.25
CA LYS A 172 3.68 -14.57 7.45
C LYS A 172 4.33 -13.45 8.26
N ILE A 173 3.97 -13.35 9.54
CA ILE A 173 4.44 -12.31 10.45
C ILE A 173 5.12 -12.97 11.63
N THR A 174 6.38 -12.63 11.85
CA THR A 174 7.15 -13.03 13.04
C THR A 174 7.05 -11.92 14.07
N LEU A 175 6.53 -12.26 15.24
CA LEU A 175 6.33 -11.36 16.36
C LEU A 175 7.37 -11.65 17.42
N GLY A 176 8.32 -10.74 17.58
CA GLY A 176 9.45 -10.90 18.51
C GLY A 176 9.19 -10.35 19.91
N PRO A 177 10.24 -10.29 20.74
CA PRO A 177 10.12 -9.81 22.11
C PRO A 177 9.70 -8.34 22.24
N GLN A 178 10.07 -7.48 21.31
CA GLN A 178 9.84 -6.03 21.43
C GLN A 178 9.33 -5.37 20.16
N GLN A 179 9.16 -6.13 19.07
CA GLN A 179 8.76 -5.59 17.77
C GLN A 179 8.22 -6.66 16.84
N ILE A 180 7.55 -6.23 15.77
CA ILE A 180 7.33 -7.06 14.59
C ILE A 180 8.68 -7.25 13.91
N GLU A 181 9.23 -8.45 13.95
CA GLU A 181 10.57 -8.72 13.41
C GLU A 181 10.56 -8.85 11.90
N ASN A 182 9.59 -9.58 11.38
CA ASN A 182 9.51 -9.83 9.94
C ASN A 182 8.07 -9.87 9.44
N VAL A 183 7.88 -9.47 8.19
CA VAL A 183 6.63 -9.65 7.43
C VAL A 183 6.98 -10.10 6.02
N GLU A 184 6.57 -11.29 5.69
CA GLU A 184 6.79 -11.91 4.38
C GLU A 184 5.46 -12.15 3.68
N THR A 185 5.44 -11.89 2.37
CA THR A 185 4.33 -12.36 1.52
C THR A 185 4.60 -13.79 1.13
N ILE A 186 3.67 -14.69 1.44
CA ILE A 186 3.75 -16.11 1.10
C ILE A 186 2.79 -16.44 -0.06
N GLN A 187 3.16 -17.43 -0.86
CA GLN A 187 2.33 -17.91 -1.99
C GLN A 187 1.28 -18.90 -1.55
#